data_6fb2e45d12427b976ef473818ac6217d
#
_entry.id   6fb2e45d12427b976ef473818ac6217d
#
_cell.length_a   1.000
_cell.length_b   1.000
_cell.length_c   1.000
_cell.angle_alpha   90.00
_cell.angle_beta   90.00
_cell.angle_gamma   90.00
#
_symmetry.space_group_name_H-M   'P 1'
#
loop_
_entity.id
_entity.type
_entity.pdbx_description
1 polymer ?
#
loop_
_entity_poly.entity_id
_entity_poly.type
_entity_poly.pdbx_seq_one_letter_code
_entity_poly.pdbx_strand_id
1 'polypeptide(L)'
;MNRNNPSPSNQNPSGNGSTDSSSRTFGIADHGPQPFVVNIERITKLNQNYRTALWTGNHLQLTLMSIEPKDDIGLEVHPQVDQFLRIEEGNGFVKMGDRKDRLVFQAPVSANDAIIIPAGKWHNVINTGSVPMKLYSIYAPPQHPRGTVHETKRIAQTAEQR
;
A
#
# COMPACT_ATOMS: atom_id res chain seq x y z
N MET A 1 -14.78 -53.17 -58.92
CA MET A 1 -15.29 -53.31 -57.59
C MET A 1 -14.79 -52.11 -56.77
N ASN A 2 -15.64 -51.10 -56.65
CA ASN A 2 -15.41 -49.84 -55.95
C ASN A 2 -15.56 -50.02 -54.44
N ARG A 3 -14.60 -49.59 -53.64
CA ARG A 3 -14.83 -49.34 -52.23
C ARG A 3 -14.35 -47.91 -51.92
N ASN A 4 -15.29 -47.02 -51.86
CA ASN A 4 -15.16 -45.70 -51.33
C ASN A 4 -15.01 -45.81 -49.79
N ASN A 5 -13.95 -45.20 -49.29
CA ASN A 5 -13.77 -45.00 -47.84
C ASN A 5 -13.80 -43.49 -47.56
N PRO A 6 -14.74 -42.98 -46.79
CA PRO A 6 -14.74 -41.56 -46.47
C PRO A 6 -13.81 -41.30 -45.28
N SER A 7 -12.98 -40.25 -45.42
CA SER A 7 -12.11 -39.69 -44.39
C SER A 7 -12.92 -39.12 -43.26
N PRO A 8 -12.46 -39.23 -42.00
CA PRO A 8 -13.10 -38.56 -40.89
C PRO A 8 -12.73 -37.08 -40.84
N SER A 9 -13.75 -36.24 -40.79
CA SER A 9 -13.67 -34.83 -40.56
C SER A 9 -13.12 -34.51 -39.20
N ASN A 10 -12.00 -33.83 -39.16
CA ASN A 10 -11.37 -33.31 -37.95
C ASN A 10 -12.14 -32.07 -37.50
N GLN A 11 -13.00 -32.22 -36.50
CA GLN A 11 -13.63 -31.09 -35.81
C GLN A 11 -12.70 -30.63 -34.67
N ASN A 12 -12.07 -29.48 -34.87
CA ASN A 12 -11.40 -28.75 -33.82
C ASN A 12 -12.45 -28.13 -32.87
N PRO A 13 -12.46 -28.44 -31.60
CA PRO A 13 -13.21 -27.64 -30.68
C PRO A 13 -12.44 -26.35 -30.38
N SER A 14 -12.97 -25.25 -30.88
CA SER A 14 -12.56 -23.89 -30.45
C SER A 14 -12.83 -23.73 -28.95
N GLY A 15 -11.85 -24.04 -28.14
CA GLY A 15 -11.86 -23.73 -26.73
C GLY A 15 -11.67 -22.22 -26.56
N ASN A 16 -12.75 -21.50 -26.48
CA ASN A 16 -12.77 -20.11 -26.03
C ASN A 16 -12.43 -20.12 -24.54
N GLY A 17 -11.14 -20.09 -24.22
CA GLY A 17 -10.65 -19.85 -22.86
C GLY A 17 -10.85 -18.39 -22.53
N SER A 18 -12.07 -18.03 -22.19
CA SER A 18 -12.30 -16.80 -21.42
C SER A 18 -11.57 -16.96 -20.09
N THR A 19 -10.39 -16.39 -19.99
CA THR A 19 -9.78 -16.11 -18.70
C THR A 19 -10.62 -15.02 -18.07
N ASP A 20 -11.68 -15.45 -17.39
CA ASP A 20 -12.41 -14.64 -16.45
C ASP A 20 -11.43 -14.25 -15.33
N SER A 21 -10.80 -13.10 -15.52
CA SER A 21 -10.11 -12.41 -14.46
C SER A 21 -11.18 -11.86 -13.52
N SER A 22 -11.88 -12.78 -12.84
CA SER A 22 -12.77 -12.41 -11.74
C SER A 22 -11.93 -11.54 -10.79
N SER A 23 -12.20 -10.25 -10.81
CA SER A 23 -11.63 -9.26 -9.93
C SER A 23 -11.87 -9.73 -8.49
N ARG A 24 -10.85 -10.33 -7.87
CA ARG A 24 -10.90 -10.70 -6.46
C ARG A 24 -11.07 -9.40 -5.69
N THR A 25 -12.31 -9.07 -5.35
CA THR A 25 -12.63 -7.93 -4.48
C THR A 25 -12.33 -8.36 -3.05
N PHE A 26 -11.07 -8.27 -2.65
CA PHE A 26 -10.73 -8.38 -1.24
C PHE A 26 -11.21 -7.11 -0.54
N GLY A 27 -11.89 -7.29 0.58
CA GLY A 27 -12.19 -6.17 1.48
C GLY A 27 -10.87 -5.53 1.98
N ILE A 28 -10.90 -4.24 2.24
CA ILE A 28 -9.75 -3.54 2.84
C ILE A 28 -9.72 -3.91 4.32
N ALA A 29 -9.05 -5.00 4.64
CA ALA A 29 -8.87 -5.56 5.97
C ALA A 29 -7.48 -6.20 6.08
N ASP A 30 -7.03 -6.50 7.31
CA ASP A 30 -5.75 -7.17 7.55
C ASP A 30 -5.83 -8.66 7.23
N HIS A 31 -5.19 -9.08 6.16
CA HIS A 31 -5.15 -10.46 5.65
C HIS A 31 -3.98 -11.30 6.19
N GLY A 32 -3.09 -10.68 6.98
CA GLY A 32 -1.96 -11.40 7.59
C GLY A 32 -2.40 -12.42 8.64
N PRO A 33 -1.56 -13.42 8.97
CA PRO A 33 -0.26 -13.72 8.39
C PRO A 33 -0.33 -14.65 7.17
N GLN A 34 -1.52 -14.88 6.59
CA GLN A 34 -1.70 -15.80 5.49
C GLN A 34 -1.04 -15.32 4.19
N PRO A 35 -0.59 -16.24 3.32
CA PRO A 35 -0.15 -15.86 1.99
C PRO A 35 -1.20 -15.01 1.28
N PHE A 36 -0.77 -13.93 0.64
CA PHE A 36 -1.68 -12.93 0.08
C PHE A 36 -1.12 -12.33 -1.20
N VAL A 37 -1.97 -12.18 -2.21
CA VAL A 37 -1.65 -11.52 -3.48
C VAL A 37 -2.73 -10.50 -3.78
N VAL A 38 -2.34 -9.27 -4.05
CA VAL A 38 -3.25 -8.16 -4.32
C VAL A 38 -2.66 -7.20 -5.34
N ASN A 39 -3.49 -6.53 -6.11
CA ASN A 39 -3.05 -5.37 -6.88
C ASN A 39 -2.87 -4.19 -5.91
N ILE A 40 -1.62 -3.95 -5.52
CA ILE A 40 -1.29 -2.98 -4.48
C ILE A 40 -1.63 -1.54 -4.89
N GLU A 41 -1.42 -1.18 -6.14
CA GLU A 41 -1.78 0.15 -6.65
C GLU A 41 -3.28 0.39 -6.51
N ARG A 42 -4.08 -0.56 -6.99
CA ARG A 42 -5.55 -0.44 -6.96
C ARG A 42 -6.08 -0.33 -5.54
N ILE A 43 -5.66 -1.22 -4.63
CA ILE A 43 -6.18 -1.22 -3.26
C ILE A 43 -5.73 0.01 -2.49
N THR A 44 -4.52 0.50 -2.74
CA THR A 44 -4.01 1.73 -2.14
C THR A 44 -4.84 2.94 -2.56
N LYS A 45 -5.17 3.06 -3.85
CA LYS A 45 -6.02 4.15 -4.36
C LYS A 45 -7.46 4.07 -3.86
N LEU A 46 -7.99 2.88 -3.62
CA LEU A 46 -9.34 2.67 -3.07
C LEU A 46 -9.45 2.97 -1.58
N ASN A 47 -8.36 2.95 -0.83
CA ASN A 47 -8.39 3.22 0.60
C ASN A 47 -8.77 4.68 0.89
N GLN A 48 -9.80 4.88 1.69
CA GLN A 48 -10.29 6.19 2.12
C GLN A 48 -9.85 6.55 3.55
N ASN A 49 -9.36 5.56 4.31
CA ASN A 49 -8.96 5.77 5.68
C ASN A 49 -7.58 6.43 5.77
N TYR A 50 -7.37 7.19 6.81
CA TYR A 50 -6.04 7.72 7.13
C TYR A 50 -5.00 6.60 7.23
N ARG A 51 -5.33 5.47 7.92
CA ARG A 51 -4.48 4.28 7.98
C ARG A 51 -5.32 3.00 8.04
N THR A 52 -4.96 2.02 7.24
CA THR A 52 -5.55 0.68 7.29
C THR A 52 -4.44 -0.36 7.19
N ALA A 53 -4.31 -1.25 8.20
CA ALA A 53 -3.44 -2.40 8.09
C ALA A 53 -4.03 -3.38 7.06
N LEU A 54 -3.25 -3.70 6.05
CA LEU A 54 -3.65 -4.62 4.98
C LEU A 54 -3.09 -6.02 5.19
N TRP A 55 -1.89 -6.11 5.76
CA TRP A 55 -1.26 -7.40 6.05
C TRP A 55 -0.25 -7.24 7.19
N THR A 56 -0.35 -8.10 8.20
CA THR A 56 0.56 -8.12 9.36
C THR A 56 1.12 -9.51 9.57
N GLY A 57 2.44 -9.64 9.44
CA GLY A 57 3.20 -10.85 9.71
C GLY A 57 4.14 -10.69 10.90
N ASN A 58 5.06 -11.64 11.07
CA ASN A 58 6.01 -11.61 12.18
C ASN A 58 7.11 -10.56 12.01
N HIS A 59 7.53 -10.29 10.77
CA HIS A 59 8.69 -9.44 10.45
C HIS A 59 8.37 -8.27 9.53
N LEU A 60 7.13 -8.16 9.11
CA LEU A 60 6.69 -7.20 8.10
C LEU A 60 5.23 -6.81 8.34
N GLN A 61 4.92 -5.53 8.12
CA GLN A 61 3.55 -5.05 8.10
C GLN A 61 3.35 -4.12 6.91
N LEU A 62 2.25 -4.32 6.20
CA LEU A 62 1.80 -3.47 5.09
C LEU A 62 0.57 -2.68 5.53
N THR A 63 0.65 -1.35 5.41
CA THR A 63 -0.47 -0.45 5.67
C THR A 63 -0.75 0.45 4.48
N LEU A 64 -2.00 0.85 4.34
CA LEU A 64 -2.47 1.82 3.36
C LEU A 64 -2.77 3.14 4.05
N MET A 65 -2.50 4.26 3.39
CA MET A 65 -2.83 5.58 3.91
C MET A 65 -3.46 6.47 2.84
N SER A 66 -4.38 7.31 3.29
CA SER A 66 -4.93 8.43 2.54
C SER A 66 -4.72 9.70 3.34
N ILE A 67 -3.96 10.66 2.79
CA ILE A 67 -3.60 11.91 3.45
C ILE A 67 -4.26 13.05 2.68
N GLU A 68 -5.13 13.80 3.35
CA GLU A 68 -5.85 14.92 2.76
C GLU A 68 -4.90 16.04 2.30
N PRO A 69 -5.30 16.85 1.30
CA PRO A 69 -4.53 18.03 0.90
C PRO A 69 -4.21 18.94 2.10
N LYS A 70 -2.97 19.41 2.19
CA LYS A 70 -2.43 20.23 3.28
C LYS A 70 -2.24 19.52 4.62
N ASP A 71 -2.56 18.23 4.68
CA ASP A 71 -2.30 17.40 5.87
C ASP A 71 -0.99 16.61 5.72
N ASP A 72 -0.61 15.88 6.74
CA ASP A 72 0.63 15.10 6.80
C ASP A 72 0.47 13.82 7.63
N ILE A 73 1.49 12.97 7.63
CA ILE A 73 1.52 11.79 8.50
C ILE A 73 1.81 12.13 9.98
N GLY A 74 2.21 13.37 10.26
CA GLY A 74 2.73 13.78 11.56
C GLY A 74 4.24 13.52 11.68
N LEU A 75 4.91 14.38 12.46
CA LEU A 75 6.34 14.20 12.74
C LEU A 75 6.53 13.05 13.72
N GLU A 76 7.17 11.97 13.28
CA GLU A 76 7.32 10.74 14.05
C GLU A 76 8.72 10.14 13.92
N VAL A 77 9.04 9.18 14.80
CA VAL A 77 10.26 8.36 14.75
C VAL A 77 9.92 6.94 15.17
N HIS A 78 10.48 5.97 14.47
CA HIS A 78 10.40 4.54 14.81
C HIS A 78 11.80 4.06 15.16
N PRO A 79 12.17 3.91 16.44
CA PRO A 79 13.55 3.66 16.85
C PRO A 79 14.14 2.35 16.34
N GLN A 80 13.28 1.33 16.12
CA GLN A 80 13.70 -0.04 15.78
C GLN A 80 13.04 -0.59 14.51
N VAL A 81 12.44 0.28 13.71
CA VAL A 81 11.68 -0.12 12.53
C VAL A 81 12.19 0.62 11.32
N ASP A 82 12.63 -0.12 10.30
CA ASP A 82 12.83 0.44 8.97
C ASP A 82 11.48 0.56 8.29
N GLN A 83 11.31 1.62 7.52
CA GLN A 83 10.05 1.90 6.84
C GLN A 83 10.28 2.21 5.37
N PHE A 84 9.48 1.58 4.52
CA PHE A 84 9.39 1.86 3.11
C PHE A 84 8.01 2.43 2.82
N LEU A 85 7.94 3.56 2.14
CA LEU A 85 6.69 4.11 1.62
C LEU A 85 6.75 4.21 0.11
N ARG A 86 5.64 3.96 -0.56
CA ARG A 86 5.47 4.28 -1.97
C ARG A 86 4.22 5.10 -2.18
N ILE A 87 4.36 6.17 -2.94
CA ILE A 87 3.25 7.04 -3.33
C ILE A 87 2.63 6.49 -4.61
N GLU A 88 1.34 6.22 -4.57
CA GLU A 88 0.58 5.74 -5.74
C GLU A 88 -0.21 6.87 -6.41
N GLU A 89 -0.56 7.93 -5.67
CA GLU A 89 -1.28 9.09 -6.19
C GLU A 89 -0.96 10.33 -5.36
N GLY A 90 -0.87 11.47 -6.02
CA GLY A 90 -0.65 12.76 -5.38
C GLY A 90 0.80 13.22 -5.39
N ASN A 91 1.02 14.38 -4.77
CA ASN A 91 2.32 15.03 -4.66
C ASN A 91 2.55 15.48 -3.22
N GLY A 92 3.79 15.42 -2.77
CA GLY A 92 4.12 15.79 -1.42
C GLY A 92 5.56 16.22 -1.24
N PHE A 93 5.93 16.32 0.02
CA PHE A 93 7.27 16.68 0.45
C PHE A 93 7.67 15.85 1.66
N VAL A 94 8.85 15.23 1.61
CA VAL A 94 9.39 14.47 2.72
C VAL A 94 10.49 15.26 3.44
N LYS A 95 10.50 15.17 4.76
CA LYS A 95 11.54 15.71 5.63
C LYS A 95 12.02 14.62 6.57
N MET A 96 13.35 14.46 6.71
CA MET A 96 13.95 13.47 7.61
C MET A 96 15.22 14.02 8.27
N GLY A 97 15.53 13.51 9.46
CA GLY A 97 16.76 13.88 10.17
C GLY A 97 16.99 13.05 11.44
N ASP A 98 18.17 13.22 12.04
CA ASP A 98 18.54 12.53 13.28
C ASP A 98 17.88 13.12 14.53
N ARG A 99 17.38 14.33 14.42
CA ARG A 99 16.77 15.08 15.52
C ARG A 99 15.45 15.68 15.09
N LYS A 100 14.50 15.70 16.01
CA LYS A 100 13.16 16.27 15.83
C LYS A 100 13.18 17.73 15.32
N ASP A 101 14.13 18.50 15.79
CA ASP A 101 14.30 19.94 15.48
C ASP A 101 15.24 20.19 14.30
N ARG A 102 15.79 19.13 13.66
CA ARG A 102 16.75 19.25 12.58
C ARG A 102 16.52 18.17 11.49
N LEU A 103 15.59 18.45 10.60
CA LEU A 103 15.23 17.57 9.47
C LEU A 103 15.97 18.04 8.21
N VAL A 104 17.23 17.65 8.09
CA VAL A 104 18.14 18.14 7.04
C VAL A 104 17.94 17.50 5.67
N PHE A 105 17.43 16.27 5.64
CA PHE A 105 17.07 15.62 4.38
C PHE A 105 15.67 16.07 3.98
N GLN A 106 15.55 16.65 2.78
CA GLN A 106 14.28 17.14 2.28
C GLN A 106 14.18 16.89 0.77
N ALA A 107 13.05 16.41 0.32
CA ALA A 107 12.81 16.14 -1.09
C ALA A 107 11.33 16.26 -1.47
N PRO A 108 11.01 16.77 -2.67
CA PRO A 108 9.68 16.62 -3.26
C PRO A 108 9.46 15.15 -3.62
N VAL A 109 8.23 14.70 -3.53
CA VAL A 109 7.83 13.33 -3.88
C VAL A 109 6.51 13.35 -4.65
N SER A 110 6.34 12.37 -5.54
CA SER A 110 5.15 12.22 -6.37
C SER A 110 4.81 10.75 -6.61
N ALA A 111 3.74 10.49 -7.34
CA ALA A 111 3.35 9.12 -7.70
C ALA A 111 4.54 8.35 -8.31
N ASN A 112 4.70 7.10 -7.91
CA ASN A 112 5.78 6.16 -8.23
C ASN A 112 7.11 6.39 -7.47
N ASP A 113 7.22 7.42 -6.64
CA ASP A 113 8.39 7.59 -5.79
C ASP A 113 8.33 6.66 -4.58
N ALA A 114 9.48 6.14 -4.20
CA ALA A 114 9.69 5.42 -2.95
C ALA A 114 10.43 6.30 -1.93
N ILE A 115 10.01 6.23 -0.68
CA ILE A 115 10.68 6.88 0.46
C ILE A 115 11.20 5.77 1.37
N ILE A 116 12.50 5.77 1.62
CA ILE A 116 13.15 4.82 2.54
C ILE A 116 13.53 5.56 3.81
N ILE A 117 13.00 5.09 4.93
CA ILE A 117 13.21 5.70 6.24
C ILE A 117 13.92 4.70 7.15
N PRO A 118 15.21 4.88 7.41
CA PRO A 118 15.93 4.03 8.34
C PRO A 118 15.40 4.17 9.78
N ALA A 119 15.49 3.09 10.54
CA ALA A 119 15.16 3.11 11.97
C ALA A 119 15.87 4.27 12.69
N GLY A 120 15.15 4.93 13.60
CA GLY A 120 15.67 6.05 14.37
C GLY A 120 15.66 7.42 13.67
N LYS A 121 15.22 7.50 12.40
CA LYS A 121 15.10 8.78 11.71
C LYS A 121 13.76 9.46 12.01
N TRP A 122 13.82 10.68 12.52
CA TRP A 122 12.66 11.56 12.57
C TRP A 122 12.22 11.89 11.15
N HIS A 123 10.95 11.80 10.88
CA HIS A 123 10.43 12.01 9.54
C HIS A 123 8.99 12.53 9.53
N ASN A 124 8.64 13.18 8.43
CA ASN A 124 7.29 13.58 8.10
C ASN A 124 7.10 13.56 6.58
N VAL A 125 5.92 13.19 6.14
CA VAL A 125 5.49 13.26 4.73
C VAL A 125 4.25 14.14 4.67
N ILE A 126 4.33 15.20 3.87
CA ILE A 126 3.33 16.26 3.80
C ILE A 126 2.67 16.20 2.44
N ASN A 127 1.34 16.21 2.38
CA ASN A 127 0.62 16.37 1.12
C ASN A 127 0.62 17.85 0.70
N THR A 128 1.41 18.17 -0.31
CA THR A 128 1.50 19.54 -0.87
C THR A 128 0.65 19.72 -2.12
N GLY A 129 -0.04 18.68 -2.56
CA GLY A 129 -0.92 18.68 -3.72
C GLY A 129 -2.35 19.12 -3.41
N SER A 130 -3.21 18.97 -4.40
CA SER A 130 -4.63 19.36 -4.35
C SER A 130 -5.59 18.19 -4.26
N VAL A 131 -5.08 16.96 -4.28
CA VAL A 131 -5.86 15.72 -4.15
C VAL A 131 -5.34 14.90 -2.97
N PRO A 132 -6.11 13.97 -2.41
CA PRO A 132 -5.62 13.06 -1.38
C PRO A 132 -4.38 12.30 -1.87
N MET A 133 -3.33 12.26 -1.05
CA MET A 133 -2.14 11.47 -1.31
C MET A 133 -2.41 10.03 -0.91
N LYS A 134 -2.34 9.11 -1.86
CA LYS A 134 -2.52 7.68 -1.65
C LYS A 134 -1.17 7.01 -1.63
N LEU A 135 -0.86 6.34 -0.53
CA LEU A 135 0.40 5.63 -0.36
C LEU A 135 0.21 4.32 0.40
N TYR A 136 1.15 3.42 0.24
CA TYR A 136 1.30 2.31 1.16
C TYR A 136 2.64 2.38 1.87
N SER A 137 2.68 1.79 3.06
CA SER A 137 3.85 1.75 3.91
C SER A 137 4.14 0.33 4.34
N ILE A 138 5.42 -0.05 4.29
CA ILE A 138 5.92 -1.32 4.80
C ILE A 138 6.80 -1.03 6.01
N TYR A 139 6.45 -1.62 7.15
CA TYR A 139 7.21 -1.56 8.39
C TYR A 139 7.92 -2.89 8.62
N ALA A 140 9.18 -2.88 8.94
CA ALA A 140 9.99 -4.04 9.28
C ALA A 140 10.80 -3.80 10.57
N PRO A 141 10.39 -4.42 11.70
CA PRO A 141 9.19 -5.26 11.94
C PRO A 141 7.87 -4.48 11.98
N PRO A 142 6.72 -5.14 12.25
CA PRO A 142 5.42 -4.48 12.37
C PRO A 142 5.42 -3.35 13.41
N GLN A 143 4.79 -2.24 13.07
CA GLN A 143 4.70 -1.03 13.91
C GLN A 143 3.36 -0.89 14.61
N HIS A 144 2.27 -1.24 13.95
CA HIS A 144 0.92 -1.07 14.46
C HIS A 144 0.30 -2.42 14.86
N PRO A 145 -0.68 -2.43 15.78
CA PRO A 145 -1.46 -3.63 16.06
C PRO A 145 -2.09 -4.21 14.78
N ARG A 146 -2.19 -5.54 14.73
CA ARG A 146 -2.92 -6.22 13.66
C ARG A 146 -4.34 -5.65 13.55
N GLY A 147 -4.83 -5.50 12.32
CA GLY A 147 -6.18 -5.04 12.06
C GLY A 147 -6.42 -3.56 12.34
N THR A 148 -5.34 -2.77 12.52
CA THR A 148 -5.46 -1.32 12.74
C THR A 148 -6.24 -0.66 11.60
N VAL A 149 -7.30 0.07 11.96
CA VAL A 149 -8.05 0.96 11.08
C VAL A 149 -8.23 2.29 11.78
N HIS A 150 -7.67 3.34 11.21
CA HIS A 150 -7.84 4.72 11.65
C HIS A 150 -8.51 5.50 10.52
N GLU A 151 -9.78 5.80 10.65
CA GLU A 151 -10.52 6.53 9.62
C GLU A 151 -9.98 7.94 9.42
N THR A 152 -9.52 8.57 10.49
CA THR A 152 -8.98 9.93 10.48
C THR A 152 -7.64 10.00 11.20
N LYS A 153 -6.84 11.03 10.88
CA LYS A 153 -5.60 11.35 11.60
C LYS A 153 -5.83 11.56 13.09
N ARG A 154 -6.93 12.22 13.48
CA ARG A 154 -7.28 12.44 14.89
C ARG A 154 -7.45 11.12 15.64
N ILE A 155 -8.10 10.13 15.04
CA ILE A 155 -8.26 8.79 15.64
C ILE A 155 -6.89 8.13 15.82
N ALA A 156 -6.02 8.20 14.81
CA ALA A 156 -4.66 7.66 14.88
C ALA A 156 -3.87 8.29 16.04
N GLN A 157 -3.84 9.61 16.14
CA GLN A 157 -3.13 10.34 17.19
C GLN A 157 -3.65 9.99 18.60
N THR A 158 -4.96 9.81 18.77
CA THR A 158 -5.54 9.39 20.04
C THR A 158 -5.13 7.96 20.43
N ALA A 159 -5.03 7.06 19.46
CA ALA A 159 -4.62 5.68 19.68
C ALA A 159 -3.12 5.57 20.05
N GLU A 160 -2.27 6.41 19.49
CA GLU A 160 -0.81 6.42 19.74
C GLU A 160 -0.43 7.07 21.08
N GLN A 161 -1.36 7.79 21.73
CA GLN A 161 -1.15 8.40 23.06
C GLN A 161 -1.52 7.47 24.22
N ARG A 162 -2.04 6.28 23.97
CA ARG A 162 -2.41 5.27 24.97
C ARG A 162 -1.34 4.21 25.13
#